data_8a674fae74b0372b8d5e4f59667e26f6
#
_entry.id   8a674fae74b0372b8d5e4f59667e26f6
#
_cell.length_a   1.000
_cell.length_b   1.000
_cell.length_c   1.000
_cell.angle_alpha   90.00
_cell.angle_beta   90.00
_cell.angle_gamma   90.00
#
_symmetry.space_group_name_H-M   'P 1'
#
loop_
_entity.id
_entity.type
_entity.pdbx_description
1 polymer ?
#
loop_
_entity_poly.entity_id
_entity_poly.type
_entity_poly.pdbx_seq_one_letter_code
_entity_poly.pdbx_strand_id
1 'polypeptide(L)'
;DFNGSIWNALEEAVQAIGRREEIYIVTGVTFNKGNENKEIKYVKPKKDASQKCPIPNYFYKVVLRVKHSGNTVTDARAIGFWFEHKAYGTKAKDFENYTETVDKIEEWTGFDFFINLPDKLEAAAESASPNWSEFKNW
;
A
#
# COMPACT_ATOMS: atom_id res chain seq x y z
N ASP A 1 -9.02 5.89 -15.36
CA ASP A 1 -7.58 5.72 -15.25
C ASP A 1 -7.16 5.61 -13.78
N PHE A 2 -6.71 4.41 -13.40
CA PHE A 2 -6.27 4.14 -12.02
C PHE A 2 -5.00 4.93 -11.67
N ASN A 3 -3.97 4.87 -12.51
CA ASN A 3 -2.67 5.49 -12.24
C ASN A 3 -2.71 7.03 -12.26
N GLY A 4 -3.52 7.60 -13.13
CA GLY A 4 -3.62 9.05 -13.29
C GLY A 4 -4.58 9.75 -12.33
N SER A 5 -5.22 9.01 -11.44
CA SER A 5 -6.19 9.59 -10.51
C SER A 5 -5.89 9.20 -9.05
N ILE A 6 -6.63 8.25 -8.51
CA ILE A 6 -6.56 7.91 -7.08
C ILE A 6 -5.17 7.42 -6.64
N TRP A 7 -4.51 6.62 -7.46
CA TRP A 7 -3.16 6.13 -7.16
C TRP A 7 -2.15 7.27 -7.11
N ASN A 8 -2.20 8.17 -8.09
CA ASN A 8 -1.33 9.33 -8.12
C ASN A 8 -1.57 10.26 -6.92
N ALA A 9 -2.82 10.47 -6.55
CA ALA A 9 -3.17 11.27 -5.37
C ALA A 9 -2.58 10.67 -4.09
N LEU A 10 -2.63 9.35 -3.95
CA LEU A 10 -2.01 8.65 -2.83
C LEU A 10 -0.48 8.80 -2.86
N GLU A 11 0.15 8.61 -4.01
CA GLU A 11 1.60 8.76 -4.15
C GLU A 11 2.07 10.16 -3.77
N GLU A 12 1.39 11.21 -4.24
CA GLU A 12 1.71 12.60 -3.90
C GLU A 12 1.56 12.87 -2.40
N ALA A 13 0.51 12.35 -1.78
CA ALA A 13 0.27 12.52 -0.34
C ALA A 13 1.35 11.84 0.50
N VAL A 14 1.78 10.64 0.12
CA VAL A 14 2.85 9.90 0.81
C VAL A 14 4.20 10.57 0.61
N GLN A 15 4.50 11.02 -0.60
CA GLN A 15 5.73 11.77 -0.89
C GLN A 15 5.83 13.07 -0.08
N ALA A 16 4.71 13.75 0.15
CA ALA A 16 4.67 14.96 0.96
C ALA A 16 5.14 14.71 2.39
N ILE A 17 4.80 13.56 2.97
CA ILE A 17 5.31 13.14 4.28
C ILE A 17 6.81 12.86 4.20
N GLY A 18 7.25 12.12 3.19
CA GLY A 18 8.65 11.72 2.99
C GLY A 18 9.61 12.89 2.79
N ARG A 19 9.14 14.04 2.33
CA ARG A 19 9.95 15.26 2.22
C ARG A 19 10.29 15.88 3.58
N ARG A 20 9.52 15.55 4.61
CA ARG A 20 9.67 16.13 5.95
C ARG A 20 10.27 15.15 6.95
N GLU A 21 10.01 13.89 6.77
CA GLU A 21 10.33 12.85 7.74
C GLU A 21 10.74 11.55 7.03
N GLU A 22 11.41 10.67 7.78
CA GLU A 22 11.76 9.33 7.31
C GLU A 22 10.52 8.45 7.26
N ILE A 23 10.27 7.87 6.09
CA ILE A 23 9.20 6.91 5.87
C ILE A 23 9.73 5.70 5.09
N TYR A 24 9.05 4.58 5.26
CA TYR A 24 9.30 3.35 4.51
C TYR A 24 8.03 2.98 3.78
N ILE A 25 8.16 2.69 2.48
CA ILE A 25 7.01 2.42 1.61
C ILE A 25 7.23 1.09 0.90
N VAL A 26 6.24 0.21 1.00
CA VAL A 26 6.17 -0.99 0.17
C VAL A 26 5.00 -0.82 -0.79
N THR A 27 5.27 -0.97 -2.07
CA THR A 27 4.25 -0.96 -3.12
C THR A 27 4.26 -2.30 -3.81
N GLY A 28 3.09 -2.88 -4.00
CA GLY A 28 2.99 -4.17 -4.65
C GLY A 28 1.69 -4.37 -5.38
N VAL A 29 1.65 -5.47 -6.10
CA VAL A 29 0.47 -5.90 -6.87
C VAL A 29 0.22 -7.37 -6.56
N THR A 30 -1.04 -7.80 -6.70
CA THR A 30 -1.39 -9.20 -6.57
C THR A 30 -2.59 -9.54 -7.47
N PHE A 31 -2.71 -10.81 -7.81
CA PHE A 31 -3.83 -11.31 -8.62
C PHE A 31 -5.00 -11.75 -7.74
N ASN A 32 -4.73 -12.24 -6.55
CA ASN A 32 -5.74 -12.75 -5.63
C ASN A 32 -5.61 -12.09 -4.25
N LYS A 33 -6.75 -11.94 -3.60
CA LYS A 33 -6.87 -11.46 -2.24
C LYS A 33 -7.05 -12.67 -1.33
N GLY A 34 -5.98 -13.08 -0.65
CA GLY A 34 -6.00 -14.29 0.16
C GLY A 34 -6.23 -15.54 -0.69
N ASN A 35 -7.27 -16.29 -0.36
CA ASN A 35 -7.62 -17.56 -1.00
C ASN A 35 -8.52 -17.42 -2.24
N GLU A 36 -8.73 -16.21 -2.76
CA GLU A 36 -9.47 -16.04 -4.00
C GLU A 36 -8.85 -16.82 -5.15
N ASN A 37 -9.69 -17.22 -6.09
CA ASN A 37 -9.27 -17.78 -7.36
C ASN A 37 -9.86 -16.92 -8.47
N LYS A 38 -9.36 -15.70 -8.59
CA LYS A 38 -9.87 -14.70 -9.52
C LYS A 38 -9.25 -14.89 -10.89
N GLU A 39 -10.04 -14.65 -11.94
CA GLU A 39 -9.56 -14.72 -13.32
C GLU A 39 -8.38 -13.77 -13.54
N ILE A 40 -7.32 -14.25 -14.19
CA ILE A 40 -6.19 -13.46 -14.63
C ILE A 40 -6.44 -12.96 -16.03
N LYS A 41 -6.50 -11.65 -16.19
CA LYS A 41 -6.62 -10.98 -17.48
C LYS A 41 -5.25 -10.69 -18.05
N TYR A 42 -5.14 -10.65 -19.36
CA TYR A 42 -3.88 -10.42 -20.06
C TYR A 42 -4.03 -9.27 -21.06
N VAL A 43 -2.96 -8.51 -21.24
CA VAL A 43 -2.82 -7.53 -22.31
C VAL A 43 -1.76 -8.00 -23.30
N LYS A 44 -1.98 -7.79 -24.60
CA LYS A 44 -1.00 -8.09 -25.64
C LYS A 44 -0.27 -6.82 -26.03
N PRO A 45 1.08 -6.81 -25.98
CA PRO A 45 1.85 -5.67 -26.47
C PRO A 45 1.60 -5.44 -27.96
N LYS A 46 1.56 -4.17 -28.36
CA LYS A 46 1.34 -3.80 -29.78
C LYS A 46 2.45 -4.31 -30.71
N LYS A 47 3.68 -4.45 -30.18
CA LYS A 47 4.86 -4.83 -30.97
C LYS A 47 5.01 -6.35 -31.13
N ASP A 48 4.45 -7.13 -30.23
CA ASP A 48 4.51 -8.59 -30.27
C ASP A 48 3.25 -9.20 -29.67
N ALA A 49 2.29 -9.51 -30.54
CA ALA A 49 1.01 -10.09 -30.15
C ALA A 49 1.10 -11.53 -29.65
N SER A 50 2.26 -12.19 -29.80
CA SER A 50 2.49 -13.53 -29.25
C SER A 50 2.77 -13.52 -27.74
N GLN A 51 3.22 -12.38 -27.19
CA GLN A 51 3.47 -12.21 -25.79
C GLN A 51 2.21 -11.69 -25.08
N LYS A 52 1.92 -12.30 -23.92
CA LYS A 52 0.81 -11.87 -23.06
C LYS A 52 1.39 -11.39 -21.72
N CYS A 53 0.98 -10.20 -21.30
CA CYS A 53 1.36 -9.66 -20.00
C CYS A 53 0.17 -9.79 -19.04
N PRO A 54 0.30 -10.47 -17.91
CA PRO A 54 -0.78 -10.57 -16.94
C PRO A 54 -1.07 -9.21 -16.31
N ILE A 55 -2.35 -8.92 -16.09
CA ILE A 55 -2.80 -7.67 -15.48
C ILE A 55 -3.13 -7.97 -14.01
N PRO A 56 -2.47 -7.32 -13.04
CA PRO A 56 -2.81 -7.49 -11.63
C PRO A 56 -4.25 -7.09 -11.35
N ASN A 57 -4.92 -7.82 -10.48
CA ASN A 57 -6.28 -7.49 -10.05
C ASN A 57 -6.31 -6.49 -8.90
N TYR A 58 -5.21 -6.40 -8.14
CA TYR A 58 -5.10 -5.52 -6.97
C TYR A 58 -3.76 -4.80 -6.93
N PHE A 59 -3.80 -3.59 -6.38
CA PHE A 59 -2.64 -2.79 -6.03
C PHE A 59 -2.69 -2.46 -4.55
N TYR A 60 -1.56 -2.52 -3.88
CA TYR A 60 -1.48 -2.15 -2.47
C TYR A 60 -0.25 -1.29 -2.18
N LYS A 61 -0.36 -0.55 -1.11
CA LYS A 61 0.74 0.25 -0.57
C LYS A 61 0.71 0.14 0.94
N VAL A 62 1.85 -0.09 1.54
CA VAL A 62 2.03 -0.11 2.99
C VAL A 62 3.06 0.93 3.35
N VAL A 63 2.72 1.84 4.27
CA VAL A 63 3.55 2.98 4.65
C VAL A 63 3.84 2.92 6.13
N LEU A 64 5.12 3.05 6.49
CA LEU A 64 5.59 3.05 7.85
C LEU A 64 6.25 4.39 8.16
N ARG A 65 5.90 4.98 9.30
CA ARG A 65 6.60 6.11 9.92
C ARG A 65 7.21 5.67 11.24
N VAL A 66 8.44 6.10 11.49
CA VAL A 66 9.14 5.75 12.73
C VAL A 66 9.70 6.99 13.40
N LYS A 67 9.79 6.94 14.73
CA LYS A 67 10.50 7.92 15.53
C LYS A 67 11.72 7.25 16.17
N HIS A 68 12.80 8.00 16.24
CA HIS A 68 14.07 7.53 16.79
C HIS A 68 14.51 8.35 17.98
N SER A 69 15.24 7.69 18.89
CA SER A 69 16.10 8.33 19.86
C SER A 69 17.51 7.78 19.62
N GLY A 70 18.37 8.59 19.00
CA GLY A 70 19.63 8.10 18.44
C GLY A 70 19.39 7.04 17.38
N ASN A 71 19.98 5.86 17.53
CA ASN A 71 19.80 4.73 16.61
C ASN A 71 18.66 3.78 17.01
N THR A 72 17.92 4.13 18.07
CA THR A 72 16.84 3.28 18.58
C THR A 72 15.49 3.79 18.09
N VAL A 73 14.71 2.91 17.48
CA VAL A 73 13.31 3.20 17.12
C VAL A 73 12.48 3.19 18.40
N THR A 74 11.82 4.31 18.69
CA THR A 74 11.05 4.51 19.93
C THR A 74 9.55 4.41 19.71
N ASP A 75 9.08 4.70 18.49
CA ASP A 75 7.66 4.60 18.15
C ASP A 75 7.50 4.35 16.64
N ALA A 76 6.39 3.78 16.27
CA ALA A 76 6.08 3.46 14.88
C ALA A 76 4.57 3.59 14.61
N ARG A 77 4.24 4.04 13.41
CA ARG A 77 2.87 4.05 12.88
C ARG A 77 2.89 3.49 11.47
N ALA A 78 1.90 2.68 11.14
CA ALA A 78 1.76 2.13 9.80
C ALA A 78 0.33 2.25 9.30
N ILE A 79 0.18 2.32 7.98
CA ILE A 79 -1.12 2.33 7.33
C ILE A 79 -1.01 1.56 6.02
N GLY A 80 -2.06 0.83 5.69
CA GLY A 80 -2.19 0.14 4.42
C GLY A 80 -3.24 0.76 3.53
N PHE A 81 -3.07 0.56 2.23
CA PHE A 81 -4.04 0.95 1.20
C PHE A 81 -4.21 -0.23 0.25
N TRP A 82 -5.46 -0.53 -0.09
CA TRP A 82 -5.79 -1.65 -0.95
C TRP A 82 -6.80 -1.23 -2.00
N PHE A 83 -6.45 -1.42 -3.26
CA PHE A 83 -7.28 -1.03 -4.39
C PHE A 83 -7.52 -2.20 -5.33
N GLU A 84 -8.74 -2.35 -5.82
CA GLU A 84 -8.99 -3.13 -7.02
C GLU A 84 -8.45 -2.37 -8.24
N HIS A 85 -7.90 -3.10 -9.20
CA HIS A 85 -7.41 -2.51 -10.44
C HIS A 85 -8.59 -2.16 -11.36
N LYS A 86 -9.14 -0.99 -11.16
CA LYS A 86 -10.29 -0.46 -11.91
C LYS A 86 -10.21 1.07 -12.00
N ALA A 87 -11.07 1.67 -12.78
CA ALA A 87 -11.21 3.13 -12.81
C ALA A 87 -12.00 3.61 -11.59
N TYR A 88 -11.49 4.63 -10.91
CA TYR A 88 -12.13 5.30 -9.77
C TYR A 88 -12.67 6.68 -10.12
N GLY A 89 -12.53 7.09 -11.39
CA GLY A 89 -12.85 8.41 -11.89
C GLY A 89 -11.60 9.25 -12.15
N THR A 90 -11.66 10.13 -13.15
CA THR A 90 -10.48 10.88 -13.63
C THR A 90 -9.92 11.88 -12.60
N LYS A 91 -10.72 12.27 -11.62
CA LYS A 91 -10.32 13.20 -10.56
C LYS A 91 -10.44 12.61 -9.15
N ALA A 92 -10.51 11.28 -9.05
CA ALA A 92 -10.64 10.63 -7.76
C ALA A 92 -9.42 10.89 -6.89
N LYS A 93 -9.65 11.34 -5.65
CA LYS A 93 -8.62 11.65 -4.65
C LYS A 93 -8.95 11.07 -3.28
N ASP A 94 -10.01 10.32 -3.18
CA ASP A 94 -10.57 9.78 -1.94
C ASP A 94 -9.91 8.46 -1.50
N PHE A 95 -8.58 8.37 -1.67
CA PHE A 95 -7.79 7.17 -1.33
C PHE A 95 -7.95 6.77 0.15
N GLU A 96 -8.28 7.70 1.01
CA GLU A 96 -8.50 7.45 2.44
C GLU A 96 -9.69 6.51 2.72
N ASN A 97 -10.59 6.32 1.76
CA ASN A 97 -11.69 5.35 1.85
C ASN A 97 -11.23 3.91 1.57
N TYR A 98 -9.98 3.72 1.17
CA TYR A 98 -9.41 2.42 0.79
C TYR A 98 -8.27 1.99 1.71
N THR A 99 -8.29 2.50 2.94
CA THR A 99 -7.31 2.13 3.97
C THR A 99 -7.60 0.76 4.55
N GLU A 100 -6.53 0.07 4.93
CA GLU A 100 -6.57 -1.22 5.60
C GLU A 100 -5.49 -1.31 6.66
N THR A 101 -5.66 -2.21 7.62
CA THR A 101 -4.57 -2.55 8.53
C THR A 101 -3.46 -3.25 7.76
N VAL A 102 -2.22 -3.10 8.21
CA VAL A 102 -1.08 -3.82 7.63
C VAL A 102 -1.26 -5.33 7.80
N ASP A 103 -1.72 -5.77 8.97
CA ASP A 103 -2.02 -7.19 9.24
C ASP A 103 -2.96 -7.79 8.19
N LYS A 104 -3.96 -7.04 7.77
CA LYS A 104 -4.91 -7.52 6.76
C LYS A 104 -4.25 -7.68 5.39
N ILE A 105 -3.40 -6.75 5.02
CA ILE A 105 -2.65 -6.84 3.75
C ILE A 105 -1.66 -8.00 3.79
N GLU A 106 -1.02 -8.25 4.94
CA GLU A 106 -0.18 -9.42 5.14
C GLU A 106 -0.96 -10.73 4.96
N GLU A 107 -2.16 -10.80 5.54
CA GLU A 107 -3.04 -11.94 5.36
C GLU A 107 -3.38 -12.18 3.88
N TRP A 108 -3.64 -11.10 3.13
CA TRP A 108 -4.04 -11.20 1.72
C TRP A 108 -2.90 -11.47 0.76
N THR A 109 -1.68 -11.06 1.10
CA THR A 109 -0.50 -11.20 0.23
C THR A 109 0.42 -12.34 0.63
N GLY A 110 0.39 -12.77 1.89
CA GLY A 110 1.33 -13.74 2.44
C GLY A 110 2.70 -13.16 2.79
N PHE A 111 2.88 -11.84 2.66
CA PHE A 111 4.13 -11.17 3.04
C PHE A 111 4.09 -10.74 4.51
N ASP A 112 5.28 -10.68 5.11
CA ASP A 112 5.52 -10.13 6.44
C ASP A 112 6.32 -8.84 6.29
N PHE A 113 5.67 -7.69 6.53
CA PHE A 113 6.29 -6.38 6.37
C PHE A 113 6.99 -5.95 7.66
N PHE A 114 8.03 -5.10 7.50
CA PHE A 114 8.68 -4.41 8.63
C PHE A 114 9.27 -5.34 9.69
N ILE A 115 9.77 -6.48 9.29
CA ILE A 115 10.35 -7.52 10.18
C ILE A 115 11.53 -7.02 11.03
N ASN A 116 12.13 -5.89 10.67
CA ASN A 116 13.26 -5.30 11.41
C ASN A 116 12.83 -4.37 12.54
N LEU A 117 11.52 -4.13 12.70
CA LEU A 117 11.01 -3.38 13.86
C LEU A 117 11.05 -4.25 15.12
N PRO A 118 11.24 -3.64 16.31
CA PRO A 118 11.01 -4.36 17.57
C PRO A 118 9.59 -4.94 17.61
N ASP A 119 9.45 -6.20 18.02
CA ASP A 119 8.21 -6.97 17.93
C ASP A 119 6.96 -6.25 18.47
N LYS A 120 7.11 -5.56 19.61
CA LYS A 120 5.98 -4.82 20.18
C LYS A 120 5.53 -3.64 19.32
N LEU A 121 6.48 -2.93 18.70
CA LEU A 121 6.19 -1.80 17.83
C LEU A 121 5.59 -2.29 16.51
N GLU A 122 6.13 -3.37 15.97
CA GLU A 122 5.61 -4.02 14.77
C GLU A 122 4.16 -4.45 14.99
N ALA A 123 3.89 -5.23 16.03
CA ALA A 123 2.55 -5.73 16.32
C ALA A 123 1.53 -4.59 16.52
N ALA A 124 1.91 -3.54 17.25
CA ALA A 124 1.03 -2.39 17.48
C ALA A 124 0.77 -1.59 16.20
N ALA A 125 1.82 -1.35 15.40
CA ALA A 125 1.71 -0.59 14.16
C ALA A 125 0.86 -1.32 13.11
N GLU A 126 1.05 -2.62 12.95
CA GLU A 126 0.40 -3.43 11.93
C GLU A 126 -1.06 -3.74 12.23
N SER A 127 -1.43 -3.84 13.52
CA SER A 127 -2.80 -4.10 13.95
C SER A 127 -3.65 -2.84 14.13
N ALA A 128 -3.04 -1.67 14.14
CA ALA A 128 -3.75 -0.42 14.39
C ALA A 128 -4.82 -0.14 13.33
N SER A 129 -6.01 0.27 13.77
CA SER A 129 -7.08 0.69 12.87
C SER A 129 -6.60 1.85 12.00
N PRO A 130 -6.75 1.75 10.67
CA PRO A 130 -6.22 2.76 9.78
C PRO A 130 -6.98 4.08 9.90
N ASN A 131 -6.24 5.17 10.09
CA ASN A 131 -6.76 6.53 10.11
C ASN A 131 -5.76 7.45 9.41
N TRP A 132 -6.07 7.84 8.18
CA TRP A 132 -5.17 8.65 7.38
C TRP A 132 -4.87 10.01 8.02
N SER A 133 -5.88 10.68 8.58
CA SER A 133 -5.70 11.98 9.21
C SER A 133 -4.73 11.92 10.40
N GLU A 134 -4.86 10.92 11.25
CA GLU A 134 -3.93 10.70 12.36
C GLU A 134 -2.54 10.33 11.86
N PHE A 135 -2.46 9.45 10.87
CA PHE A 135 -1.20 8.99 10.31
C PHE A 135 -0.38 10.14 9.71
N LYS A 136 -0.99 10.97 8.87
CA LYS A 136 -0.28 12.07 8.20
C LYS A 136 0.13 13.19 9.14
N ASN A 137 -0.57 13.37 10.26
CA ASN A 137 -0.31 14.41 11.24
C ASN A 137 0.53 13.95 12.43
N TRP A 138 0.91 12.69 12.46
CA TRP A 138 1.75 12.10 13.51
C TRP A 138 3.21 12.57 13.39
#